data_311b93e0f89a23879949efcf48543e4d
#
_entry.id   311b93e0f89a23879949efcf48543e4d
#
_cell.length_a   1.000
_cell.length_b   1.000
_cell.length_c   1.000
_cell.angle_alpha   90.00
_cell.angle_beta   90.00
_cell.angle_gamma   90.00
#
_symmetry.space_group_name_H-M   'P 1'
#
loop_
_entity.id
_entity.type
_entity.pdbx_description
1 polymer ?
#
loop_
_entity_poly.entity_id
_entity_poly.type
_entity_poly.pdbx_seq_one_letter_code
_entity_poly.pdbx_strand_id
1 'polypeptide(L)'
;MIRTEKDSIKVMARNREAYHEYFVEEEMEAGIALTGTEVKSIRQGTLNLKDAWCGIKDGELILNQMHISPYDHGNLFNRDPRRPRKLLMHRKEIMRLLGKVKQDGYALIPLTVYFKGSRVKIKVGLCKGKKMYDKRQAAADRD
;
A
#
# COMPACT_ATOMS: atom_id res chain seq x y z
N MET A 1 -26.83 3.84 13.62
CA MET A 1 -25.64 4.64 14.02
C MET A 1 -25.28 5.59 12.88
N ILE A 2 -25.22 6.88 13.17
CA ILE A 2 -24.90 7.89 12.15
C ILE A 2 -23.38 7.96 12.03
N ARG A 3 -22.84 7.72 10.83
CA ARG A 3 -21.41 7.90 10.56
C ARG A 3 -21.08 9.39 10.57
N THR A 4 -20.05 9.76 11.33
CA THR A 4 -19.50 11.11 11.26
C THR A 4 -18.63 11.23 10.02
N GLU A 5 -18.34 12.46 9.57
CA GLU A 5 -17.43 12.67 8.43
C GLU A 5 -16.06 12.02 8.66
N LYS A 6 -15.59 11.96 9.91
CA LYS A 6 -14.32 11.34 10.27
C LYS A 6 -14.26 9.86 9.97
N ASP A 7 -15.40 9.18 9.97
CA ASP A 7 -15.49 7.74 9.74
C ASP A 7 -15.85 7.38 8.31
N SER A 8 -16.18 8.38 7.47
CA SER A 8 -16.54 8.12 6.08
C SER A 8 -15.30 7.68 5.29
N ILE A 9 -15.46 6.64 4.47
CA ILE A 9 -14.40 6.09 3.65
C ILE A 9 -14.72 6.31 2.18
N LYS A 10 -13.75 6.91 1.46
CA LYS A 10 -13.86 7.10 0.01
C LYS A 10 -12.65 6.48 -0.67
N VAL A 11 -12.87 5.40 -1.42
CA VAL A 11 -11.80 4.70 -2.13
C VAL A 11 -11.37 5.52 -3.34
N MET A 12 -10.07 5.75 -3.47
CA MET A 12 -9.49 6.51 -4.58
C MET A 12 -8.76 5.61 -5.59
N ALA A 13 -8.17 4.50 -5.15
CA ALA A 13 -7.51 3.56 -6.04
C ALA A 13 -7.51 2.16 -5.42
N ARG A 14 -7.60 1.14 -6.27
CA ARG A 14 -7.51 -0.27 -5.87
C ARG A 14 -6.45 -0.96 -6.70
N ASN A 15 -5.73 -1.88 -6.08
CA ASN A 15 -4.73 -2.70 -6.75
C ASN A 15 -5.36 -4.03 -7.18
N ARG A 16 -5.98 -4.04 -8.34
CA ARG A 16 -6.68 -5.22 -8.85
C ARG A 16 -5.72 -6.37 -9.16
N GLU A 17 -4.53 -6.06 -9.66
CA GLU A 17 -3.52 -7.07 -9.99
C GLU A 17 -3.06 -7.85 -8.76
N ALA A 18 -3.01 -7.20 -7.60
CA ALA A 18 -2.59 -7.86 -6.37
C ALA A 18 -3.46 -9.08 -6.05
N TYR A 19 -4.76 -8.98 -6.24
CA TYR A 19 -5.68 -10.08 -5.95
C TYR A 19 -5.57 -11.22 -6.96
N HIS A 20 -5.05 -10.97 -8.16
CA HIS A 20 -4.77 -12.01 -9.15
C HIS A 20 -3.44 -12.71 -8.90
N GLU A 21 -2.44 -11.97 -8.44
CA GLU A 21 -1.07 -12.48 -8.30
C GLU A 21 -0.75 -12.99 -6.90
N TYR A 22 -1.52 -12.59 -5.89
CA TYR A 22 -1.23 -12.89 -4.49
C TYR A 22 -2.45 -13.40 -3.75
N PHE A 23 -2.18 -14.28 -2.77
CA PHE A 23 -3.15 -14.57 -1.72
C PHE A 23 -2.95 -13.54 -0.61
N VAL A 24 -3.99 -12.77 -0.30
CA VAL A 24 -3.97 -11.77 0.76
C VAL A 24 -4.38 -12.44 2.06
N GLU A 25 -3.44 -12.60 3.00
CA GLU A 25 -3.72 -13.27 4.28
C GLU A 25 -4.14 -12.31 5.39
N GLU A 26 -3.58 -11.10 5.40
CA GLU A 26 -3.92 -10.06 6.37
C GLU A 26 -3.98 -8.72 5.68
N GLU A 27 -4.82 -7.84 6.21
CA GLU A 27 -4.90 -6.46 5.76
C GLU A 27 -4.69 -5.54 6.95
N MET A 28 -3.88 -4.49 6.77
CA MET A 28 -3.59 -3.50 7.81
C MET A 28 -3.79 -2.10 7.24
N GLU A 29 -4.26 -1.20 8.09
CA GLU A 29 -4.36 0.22 7.73
C GLU A 29 -3.11 0.96 8.15
N ALA A 30 -2.56 1.77 7.25
CA ALA A 30 -1.42 2.65 7.54
C ALA A 30 -1.75 4.08 7.12
N GLY A 31 -1.19 5.05 7.83
CA GLY A 31 -1.16 6.42 7.36
C GLY A 31 -0.07 6.57 6.31
N ILE A 32 0.02 7.72 5.67
CA ILE A 32 1.04 8.00 4.66
C ILE A 32 1.48 9.46 4.74
N ALA A 33 2.79 9.67 4.65
CA ALA A 33 3.38 11.01 4.64
C ALA A 33 3.35 11.55 3.22
N LEU A 34 2.54 12.59 3.00
CA LEU A 34 2.32 13.21 1.69
C LEU A 34 2.54 14.72 1.75
N THR A 35 2.89 15.29 0.60
CA THR A 35 2.86 16.75 0.44
C THR A 35 1.42 17.21 0.15
N GLY A 36 1.17 18.52 0.31
CA GLY A 36 -0.15 19.07 0.02
C GLY A 36 -0.57 18.87 -1.43
N THR A 37 0.37 18.99 -2.38
CA THR A 37 0.07 18.78 -3.81
C THR A 37 -0.26 17.32 -4.11
N GLU A 38 0.38 16.38 -3.42
CA GLU A 38 0.06 14.96 -3.56
C GLU A 38 -1.35 14.67 -3.07
N VAL A 39 -1.75 15.23 -1.93
CA VAL A 39 -3.11 15.07 -1.41
C VAL A 39 -4.14 15.59 -2.40
N LYS A 40 -3.87 16.75 -2.99
CA LYS A 40 -4.77 17.34 -4.00
C LYS A 40 -4.91 16.45 -5.24
N SER A 41 -3.81 15.88 -5.71
CA SER A 41 -3.84 14.95 -6.84
C SER A 41 -4.62 13.69 -6.52
N ILE A 42 -4.45 13.13 -5.32
CA ILE A 42 -5.23 11.97 -4.87
C ILE A 42 -6.71 12.32 -4.84
N ARG A 43 -7.05 13.51 -4.35
CA ARG A 43 -8.44 13.97 -4.29
C ARG A 43 -9.08 14.06 -5.68
N GLN A 44 -8.28 14.37 -6.70
CA GLN A 44 -8.71 14.38 -8.10
C GLN A 44 -8.75 12.98 -8.73
N GLY A 45 -8.27 11.96 -8.03
CA GLY A 45 -8.23 10.60 -8.53
C GLY A 45 -7.09 10.30 -9.50
N THR A 46 -6.07 11.16 -9.55
CA THR A 46 -4.95 11.03 -10.49
C THR A 46 -3.78 10.28 -9.87
N LEU A 47 -4.03 9.02 -9.53
CA LEU A 47 -3.03 8.12 -8.93
C LEU A 47 -3.26 6.70 -9.42
N ASN A 48 -2.23 5.85 -9.32
CA ASN A 48 -2.42 4.43 -9.53
C ASN A 48 -1.39 3.63 -8.72
N LEU A 49 -1.73 2.36 -8.48
CA LEU A 49 -0.92 1.44 -7.69
C LEU A 49 -0.18 0.43 -8.55
N LYS A 50 -0.14 0.60 -9.86
CA LYS A 50 0.54 -0.33 -10.75
C LYS A 50 2.02 -0.45 -10.37
N ASP A 51 2.48 -1.67 -10.17
CA ASP A 51 3.85 -2.00 -9.79
C ASP A 51 4.26 -1.46 -8.41
N ALA A 52 3.31 -0.96 -7.62
CA ALA A 52 3.60 -0.48 -6.27
C ALA A 52 3.82 -1.64 -5.30
N TRP A 53 4.73 -1.45 -4.36
CA TRP A 53 5.06 -2.44 -3.35
C TRP A 53 5.55 -1.75 -2.10
N CYS A 54 5.45 -2.45 -0.96
CA CYS A 54 5.94 -1.92 0.31
C CYS A 54 7.17 -2.67 0.75
N GLY A 55 8.14 -1.94 1.30
CA GLY A 55 9.33 -2.52 1.88
C GLY A 55 9.59 -1.95 3.27
N ILE A 56 10.37 -2.67 4.07
CA ILE A 56 10.77 -2.20 5.38
C ILE A 56 12.28 -1.97 5.35
N LYS A 57 12.69 -0.75 5.64
CA LYS A 57 14.09 -0.36 5.66
C LYS A 57 14.36 0.48 6.91
N ASP A 58 15.37 0.08 7.68
CA ASP A 58 15.77 0.76 8.91
C ASP A 58 14.60 0.98 9.89
N GLY A 59 13.72 -0.01 9.98
CA GLY A 59 12.57 0.03 10.87
C GLY A 59 11.40 0.87 10.36
N GLU A 60 11.48 1.37 9.14
CA GLU A 60 10.43 2.17 8.52
C GLU A 60 9.74 1.43 7.38
N LEU A 61 8.41 1.57 7.30
CA LEU A 61 7.61 1.00 6.22
C LEU A 61 7.52 2.02 5.09
N ILE A 62 7.96 1.62 3.89
CA ILE A 62 8.06 2.52 2.73
C ILE A 62 7.20 1.99 1.60
N LEU A 63 6.38 2.86 1.01
CA LEU A 63 5.60 2.56 -0.18
C LEU A 63 6.38 3.03 -1.41
N ASN A 64 6.71 2.07 -2.29
CA ASN A 64 7.50 2.32 -3.48
C ASN A 64 6.66 2.25 -4.74
N GLN A 65 6.99 3.06 -5.73
CA GLN A 65 6.45 3.04 -7.09
C GLN A 65 4.96 3.40 -7.22
N MET A 66 4.30 3.86 -6.17
CA MET A 66 2.94 4.38 -6.33
C MET A 66 3.02 5.70 -7.11
N HIS A 67 2.29 5.77 -8.22
CA HIS A 67 2.24 6.97 -9.05
C HIS A 67 1.17 7.92 -8.52
N ILE A 68 1.59 9.15 -8.26
CA ILE A 68 0.69 10.27 -7.96
C ILE A 68 1.03 11.37 -8.96
N SER A 69 0.08 11.71 -9.85
CA SER A 69 0.34 12.70 -10.89
C SER A 69 0.67 14.06 -10.31
N PRO A 70 1.59 14.82 -10.93
CA PRO A 70 1.85 16.19 -10.50
C PRO A 70 0.56 17.03 -10.53
N TYR A 71 0.42 17.89 -9.54
CA TYR A 71 -0.73 18.79 -9.46
C TYR A 71 -0.45 20.04 -10.30
N ASP A 72 -1.32 20.33 -11.28
CA ASP A 72 -1.09 21.36 -12.31
C ASP A 72 -0.82 22.77 -11.74
N HIS A 73 -1.39 23.09 -10.59
CA HIS A 73 -1.26 24.40 -9.99
C HIS A 73 -0.14 24.50 -8.94
N GLY A 74 0.67 23.43 -8.80
CA GLY A 74 1.71 23.36 -7.79
C GLY A 74 3.11 23.15 -8.36
N ASN A 75 3.42 23.69 -9.53
CA ASN A 75 4.63 23.42 -10.31
C ASN A 75 5.94 23.47 -9.53
N LEU A 76 6.11 24.44 -8.64
CA LEU A 76 7.36 24.60 -7.88
C LEU A 76 7.50 23.62 -6.72
N PHE A 77 6.41 23.01 -6.29
CA PHE A 77 6.36 22.16 -5.11
C PHE A 77 5.99 20.71 -5.41
N ASN A 78 5.86 20.38 -6.70
CA ASN A 78 5.59 18.99 -7.10
C ASN A 78 6.82 18.13 -6.88
N ARG A 79 6.59 16.93 -6.34
CA ARG A 79 7.62 15.91 -6.14
C ARG A 79 7.62 14.95 -7.31
N ASP A 80 8.67 14.10 -7.37
CA ASP A 80 8.70 12.98 -8.32
C ASP A 80 7.41 12.17 -8.16
N PRO A 81 6.66 11.92 -9.26
CA PRO A 81 5.40 11.18 -9.18
C PRO A 81 5.51 9.79 -8.55
N ARG A 82 6.67 9.16 -8.63
CA ARG A 82 6.88 7.81 -8.11
C ARG A 82 7.86 7.76 -6.94
N ARG A 83 8.06 8.87 -6.25
CA ARG A 83 8.98 8.89 -5.11
C ARG A 83 8.56 7.90 -4.03
N PRO A 84 9.53 7.32 -3.29
CA PRO A 84 9.20 6.51 -2.11
C PRO A 84 8.49 7.37 -1.07
N ARG A 85 7.47 6.79 -0.42
CA ARG A 85 6.69 7.51 0.61
C ARG A 85 6.64 6.68 1.88
N LYS A 86 6.87 7.35 3.00
CA LYS A 86 6.82 6.68 4.30
C LYS A 86 5.38 6.41 4.70
N LEU A 87 5.11 5.17 5.08
CA LEU A 87 3.83 4.79 5.66
C LEU A 87 3.93 4.90 7.19
N LEU A 88 2.84 5.32 7.80
CA LEU A 88 2.77 5.56 9.24
C LEU A 88 2.04 4.40 9.91
N MET A 89 2.78 3.61 10.66
CA MET A 89 2.30 2.44 11.36
C MET A 89 3.09 2.30 12.66
N HIS A 90 2.51 1.71 13.68
CA HIS A 90 3.23 1.49 14.93
C HIS A 90 4.45 0.61 14.69
N ARG A 91 5.57 0.99 15.30
CA ARG A 91 6.84 0.28 15.14
C ARG A 91 6.72 -1.21 15.48
N LYS A 92 5.97 -1.54 16.51
CA LYS A 92 5.75 -2.93 16.91
C LYS A 92 5.11 -3.74 15.79
N GLU A 93 4.15 -3.15 15.09
CA GLU A 93 3.48 -3.78 13.96
C GLU A 93 4.43 -3.93 12.77
N ILE A 94 5.23 -2.90 12.49
CA ILE A 94 6.23 -2.95 11.42
C ILE A 94 7.23 -4.09 11.68
N MET A 95 7.68 -4.24 12.91
CA MET A 95 8.65 -5.29 13.28
C MET A 95 8.03 -6.68 13.14
N ARG A 96 6.75 -6.83 13.48
CA ARG A 96 6.02 -8.09 13.28
C ARG A 96 5.98 -8.45 11.78
N LEU A 97 5.66 -7.49 10.95
CA LEU A 97 5.59 -7.68 9.50
C LEU A 97 6.96 -7.98 8.90
N LEU A 98 8.01 -7.34 9.41
CA LEU A 98 9.38 -7.62 8.97
C LEU A 98 9.74 -9.08 9.21
N GLY A 99 9.38 -9.63 10.36
CA GLY A 99 9.59 -11.04 10.67
C GLY A 99 8.87 -11.95 9.68
N LYS A 100 7.63 -11.66 9.36
CA LYS A 100 6.85 -12.42 8.39
C LYS A 100 7.48 -12.41 7.00
N VAL A 101 7.91 -11.24 6.54
CA VAL A 101 8.56 -11.11 5.22
C VAL A 101 9.85 -11.91 5.15
N LYS A 102 10.70 -11.81 6.20
CA LYS A 102 12.00 -12.50 6.22
C LYS A 102 11.89 -14.00 6.41
N GLN A 103 11.03 -14.45 7.32
CA GLN A 103 10.97 -15.86 7.68
C GLN A 103 10.09 -16.68 6.76
N ASP A 104 8.96 -16.13 6.36
CA ASP A 104 7.91 -16.89 5.67
C ASP A 104 7.75 -16.51 4.19
N GLY A 105 8.57 -15.59 3.69
CA GLY A 105 8.54 -15.20 2.28
C GLY A 105 7.30 -14.42 1.87
N TYR A 106 6.68 -13.72 2.81
CA TYR A 106 5.55 -12.84 2.49
C TYR A 106 6.00 -11.57 1.80
N ALA A 107 5.10 -10.97 1.05
CA ALA A 107 5.29 -9.65 0.46
C ALA A 107 4.27 -8.68 1.06
N LEU A 108 4.65 -7.41 1.15
CA LEU A 108 3.76 -6.34 1.60
C LEU A 108 3.33 -5.54 0.37
N ILE A 109 2.06 -5.58 0.06
CA ILE A 109 1.51 -5.00 -1.17
C ILE A 109 0.44 -3.97 -0.82
N PRO A 110 0.50 -2.75 -1.38
CA PRO A 110 -0.58 -1.79 -1.16
C PRO A 110 -1.81 -2.22 -1.95
N LEU A 111 -2.93 -2.37 -1.26
CA LEU A 111 -4.17 -2.88 -1.85
C LEU A 111 -5.15 -1.77 -2.22
N THR A 112 -5.24 -0.75 -1.39
CA THR A 112 -6.25 0.30 -1.56
C THR A 112 -5.71 1.62 -1.03
N VAL A 113 -5.99 2.70 -1.75
CA VAL A 113 -5.77 4.07 -1.28
C VAL A 113 -7.15 4.68 -1.07
N TYR A 114 -7.38 5.26 0.09
CA TYR A 114 -8.69 5.82 0.43
C TYR A 114 -8.56 7.01 1.36
N PHE A 115 -9.60 7.86 1.36
CA PHE A 115 -9.76 8.87 2.38
C PHE A 115 -10.59 8.30 3.52
N LYS A 116 -10.13 8.53 4.73
CA LYS A 116 -10.89 8.28 5.94
C LYS A 116 -11.13 9.66 6.56
N GLY A 117 -12.32 10.22 6.34
CA GLY A 117 -12.54 11.64 6.56
C GLY A 117 -11.64 12.46 5.64
N SER A 118 -10.80 13.32 6.19
CA SER A 118 -9.88 14.17 5.45
C SER A 118 -8.48 13.55 5.28
N ARG A 119 -8.22 12.40 5.87
CA ARG A 119 -6.89 11.77 5.88
C ARG A 119 -6.77 10.67 4.84
N VAL A 120 -5.63 10.65 4.14
CA VAL A 120 -5.32 9.56 3.21
C VAL A 120 -4.80 8.37 4.01
N LYS A 121 -5.34 7.20 3.72
CA LYS A 121 -4.91 5.93 4.32
C LYS A 121 -4.59 4.93 3.23
N ILE A 122 -3.73 3.98 3.57
CA ILE A 122 -3.36 2.87 2.69
C ILE A 122 -3.75 1.56 3.38
N LYS A 123 -4.45 0.70 2.66
CA LYS A 123 -4.65 -0.68 3.10
C LYS A 123 -3.48 -1.49 2.58
N VAL A 124 -2.67 -2.01 3.48
CA VAL A 124 -1.50 -2.84 3.15
C VAL A 124 -1.88 -4.31 3.35
N GLY A 125 -1.55 -5.15 2.38
CA GLY A 125 -1.79 -6.59 2.48
C GLY A 125 -0.52 -7.35 2.78
N LEU A 126 -0.60 -8.32 3.69
CA LEU A 126 0.44 -9.34 3.90
C LEU A 126 0.09 -10.49 2.97
N CYS A 127 0.90 -10.67 1.92
CA CYS A 127 0.52 -11.49 0.77
C CYS A 127 1.54 -12.58 0.47
N LYS A 128 1.05 -13.69 -0.07
CA LYS A 128 1.89 -14.75 -0.65
C LYS A 128 1.67 -14.79 -2.14
N GLY A 129 2.74 -14.89 -2.91
CA GLY A 129 2.64 -15.03 -4.36
C GLY A 129 2.01 -16.37 -4.75
N LYS A 130 1.01 -16.32 -5.60
CA LYS A 130 0.31 -17.53 -6.07
C LYS A 130 1.25 -18.49 -6.83
N LYS A 131 2.19 -17.94 -7.59
CA LYS A 131 3.15 -18.75 -8.34
C LYS A 131 4.06 -19.56 -7.40
N MET A 132 4.49 -18.99 -6.30
CA MET A 132 5.31 -19.70 -5.30
C MET A 132 4.51 -20.80 -4.61
N TYR A 133 3.26 -20.49 -4.27
CA TYR A 133 2.34 -21.44 -3.66
C TYR A 133 2.12 -22.65 -4.60
N ASP A 134 1.82 -22.38 -5.88
CA ASP A 134 1.56 -23.42 -6.87
C ASP A 134 2.79 -24.32 -7.10
N LYS A 135 3.99 -23.74 -7.08
CA LYS A 135 5.23 -24.52 -7.20
C LYS A 135 5.45 -25.44 -6.01
N ARG A 136 5.19 -24.94 -4.80
CA ARG A 136 5.32 -25.76 -3.58
C ARG A 136 4.30 -26.89 -3.56
N GLN A 137 3.08 -26.61 -3.98
CA GLN A 137 2.02 -27.59 -4.06
C GLN A 137 2.34 -28.66 -5.11
N ALA A 138 2.81 -28.26 -6.29
CA ALA A 138 3.22 -29.18 -7.34
C ALA A 138 4.37 -30.08 -6.90
N ALA A 139 5.35 -29.54 -6.18
CA ALA A 139 6.46 -30.32 -5.64
C ALA A 139 5.99 -31.32 -4.58
N ALA A 140 5.06 -30.92 -3.70
CA ALA A 140 4.48 -31.82 -2.70
C ALA A 140 3.70 -32.96 -3.35
N ASP A 141 2.97 -32.69 -4.41
CA ASP A 141 2.16 -33.66 -5.13
C ASP A 141 3.00 -34.68 -5.90
N ARG A 142 4.27 -34.39 -6.17
CA ARG A 142 5.19 -35.33 -6.86
C ARG A 142 5.81 -36.35 -5.93
N ASP A 143 5.81 -36.09 -4.65
CA ASP A 143 6.36 -37.01 -3.64
C ASP A 143 5.30 -38.02 -3.18
#